data_6e4baa41c4364e4f46f80bb6699e4af5
#
_entry.id   6e4baa41c4364e4f46f80bb6699e4af5
#
_cell.length_a   1.000
_cell.length_b   1.000
_cell.length_c   1.000
_cell.angle_alpha   90.00
_cell.angle_beta   90.00
_cell.angle_gamma   90.00
#
_symmetry.space_group_name_H-M   'P 1'
#
loop_
_entity.id
_entity.type
_entity.pdbx_description
1 polymer ?
#
loop_
_entity_poly.entity_id
_entity_poly.type
_entity_poly.pdbx_seq_one_letter_code
_entity_poly.pdbx_strand_id
1 'polypeptide(L)'
;MYAFEYHRPQSLSGAAADLAKPDAKALAGGMTLLPTMKQRLASPAALIDLKNVHELAGIAREGDNLVIGAMTRHAEVARNNVVQAAIPAVAKLAGGIGDPHVRNMGTIGGSLANNDPAADYPAAALALGATIVTNKRRIPAQDFFTGLFETALEPGELITQVSFPIPQKAAYMKFANPASRYALVGVFVAKIAGGVRVAVTGAGSNGVFRAEAFEAALNANFSP
;
A
#
# COMPACT_ATOMS: atom_id res chain seq x y z
N MET A 1 -18.77 -14.82 -11.58
CA MET A 1 -18.35 -15.03 -10.19
C MET A 1 -19.01 -16.29 -9.66
N TYR A 2 -18.34 -16.98 -8.73
CA TYR A 2 -18.98 -18.00 -7.89
C TYR A 2 -19.83 -17.33 -6.82
N ALA A 3 -20.72 -18.08 -6.16
CA ALA A 3 -21.50 -17.59 -5.03
C ALA A 3 -20.58 -17.33 -3.82
N PHE A 4 -20.90 -16.32 -3.03
CA PHE A 4 -20.19 -15.95 -1.81
C PHE A 4 -21.16 -15.28 -0.83
N GLU A 5 -20.85 -15.31 0.45
CA GLU A 5 -21.53 -14.51 1.45
C GLU A 5 -20.98 -13.08 1.45
N TYR A 6 -21.86 -12.10 1.76
CA TYR A 6 -21.46 -10.70 1.83
C TYR A 6 -21.75 -10.12 3.20
N HIS A 7 -20.71 -9.70 3.89
CA HIS A 7 -20.76 -9.09 5.22
C HIS A 7 -20.32 -7.64 5.15
N ARG A 8 -20.97 -6.78 5.92
CA ARG A 8 -20.65 -5.35 5.97
C ARG A 8 -20.60 -4.86 7.42
N PRO A 9 -19.52 -5.17 8.14
CA PRO A 9 -19.31 -4.78 9.54
C PRO A 9 -19.26 -3.27 9.69
N GLN A 10 -19.63 -2.79 10.89
CA GLN A 10 -19.62 -1.38 11.26
C GLN A 10 -18.43 -1.01 12.15
N SER A 11 -17.60 -2.00 12.55
CA SER A 11 -16.45 -1.82 13.44
C SER A 11 -15.28 -2.68 13.00
N LEU A 12 -14.06 -2.27 13.38
CA LEU A 12 -12.84 -3.02 13.14
C LEU A 12 -12.87 -4.40 13.78
N SER A 13 -13.39 -4.51 15.01
CA SER A 13 -13.50 -5.79 15.73
C SER A 13 -14.45 -6.75 15.01
N GLY A 14 -15.58 -6.27 14.52
CA GLY A 14 -16.52 -7.05 13.73
C GLY A 14 -15.91 -7.52 12.40
N ALA A 15 -15.19 -6.62 11.70
CA ALA A 15 -14.50 -6.94 10.47
C ALA A 15 -13.41 -8.01 10.67
N ALA A 16 -12.62 -7.88 11.73
CA ALA A 16 -11.58 -8.85 12.07
C ALA A 16 -12.16 -10.23 12.43
N ALA A 17 -13.27 -10.26 13.18
CA ALA A 17 -13.96 -11.50 13.52
C ALA A 17 -14.52 -12.22 12.29
N ASP A 18 -15.14 -11.48 11.36
CA ASP A 18 -15.65 -12.05 10.12
C ASP A 18 -14.51 -12.51 9.20
N LEU A 19 -13.40 -11.76 9.13
CA LEU A 19 -12.24 -12.13 8.31
C LEU A 19 -11.47 -13.34 8.85
N ALA A 20 -11.61 -13.68 10.13
CA ALA A 20 -11.01 -14.87 10.72
C ALA A 20 -11.72 -16.18 10.30
N LYS A 21 -12.89 -16.10 9.67
CA LYS A 21 -13.60 -17.27 9.14
C LYS A 21 -12.87 -17.87 7.95
N PRO A 22 -12.99 -19.19 7.72
CA PRO A 22 -12.34 -19.85 6.58
C PRO A 22 -12.72 -19.19 5.24
N ASP A 23 -11.73 -19.04 4.37
CA ASP A 23 -11.88 -18.49 3.01
C ASP A 23 -12.55 -17.12 2.92
N ALA A 24 -12.61 -16.35 4.02
CA ALA A 24 -13.07 -14.97 4.01
C ALA A 24 -11.98 -14.05 3.41
N LYS A 25 -12.40 -13.04 2.64
CA LYS A 25 -11.50 -12.02 2.07
C LYS A 25 -12.01 -10.62 2.36
N ALA A 26 -11.11 -9.75 2.78
CA ALA A 26 -11.41 -8.33 2.96
C ALA A 26 -11.67 -7.66 1.60
N LEU A 27 -12.75 -6.90 1.51
CA LEU A 27 -13.08 -6.06 0.38
C LEU A 27 -12.86 -4.59 0.77
N ALA A 28 -11.79 -4.00 0.26
CA ALA A 28 -11.51 -2.57 0.38
C ALA A 28 -12.05 -1.81 -0.85
N GLY A 29 -11.17 -1.33 -1.74
CA GLY A 29 -11.59 -0.68 -2.99
C GLY A 29 -12.07 -1.62 -4.09
N GLY A 30 -11.80 -2.91 -3.98
CA GLY A 30 -12.27 -3.95 -4.91
C GLY A 30 -11.60 -3.94 -6.29
N MET A 31 -10.64 -3.06 -6.54
CA MET A 31 -10.09 -2.84 -7.88
C MET A 31 -9.20 -3.99 -8.40
N THR A 32 -8.73 -4.86 -7.53
CA THR A 32 -8.06 -6.12 -7.89
C THR A 32 -8.96 -7.32 -7.64
N LEU A 33 -9.52 -7.44 -6.43
CA LEU A 33 -10.28 -8.61 -6.01
C LEU A 33 -11.51 -8.87 -6.88
N LEU A 34 -12.32 -7.85 -7.17
CA LEU A 34 -13.55 -8.03 -7.95
C LEU A 34 -13.28 -8.46 -9.41
N PRO A 35 -12.32 -7.86 -10.15
CA PRO A 35 -11.90 -8.37 -11.46
C PRO A 35 -11.42 -9.82 -11.41
N THR A 36 -10.59 -10.18 -10.43
CA THR A 36 -10.08 -11.55 -10.24
C THR A 36 -11.21 -12.55 -10.01
N MET A 37 -12.21 -12.19 -9.19
CA MET A 37 -13.41 -13.01 -8.98
C MET A 37 -14.27 -13.11 -10.23
N LYS A 38 -14.41 -12.02 -11.01
CA LYS A 38 -15.15 -12.05 -12.29
C LYS A 38 -14.53 -13.02 -13.29
N GLN A 39 -13.20 -13.11 -13.30
CA GLN A 39 -12.45 -14.07 -14.13
C GLN A 39 -12.38 -15.47 -13.52
N ARG A 40 -13.00 -15.71 -12.36
CA ARG A 40 -13.02 -16.99 -11.62
C ARG A 40 -11.61 -17.45 -11.16
N LEU A 41 -10.68 -16.53 -11.00
CA LEU A 41 -9.33 -16.79 -10.48
C LEU A 41 -9.28 -16.71 -8.94
N ALA A 42 -10.34 -16.20 -8.31
CA ALA A 42 -10.56 -16.24 -6.86
C ALA A 42 -12.01 -16.58 -6.57
N SER A 43 -12.23 -17.40 -5.53
CA SER A 43 -13.55 -17.83 -5.08
C SER A 43 -13.64 -17.82 -3.56
N PRO A 44 -13.58 -16.65 -2.90
CA PRO A 44 -13.74 -16.58 -1.45
C PRO A 44 -15.14 -17.05 -1.04
N ALA A 45 -15.22 -17.71 0.12
CA ALA A 45 -16.52 -18.10 0.69
C ALA A 45 -17.29 -16.86 1.19
N ALA A 46 -16.60 -15.84 1.68
CA ALA A 46 -17.19 -14.60 2.15
C ALA A 46 -16.37 -13.36 1.76
N LEU A 47 -17.07 -12.26 1.44
CA LEU A 47 -16.50 -10.92 1.29
C LEU A 47 -16.87 -10.06 2.50
N ILE A 48 -15.84 -9.50 3.13
CA ILE A 48 -15.97 -8.61 4.28
C ILE A 48 -15.73 -7.17 3.81
N ASP A 49 -16.80 -6.45 3.51
CA ASP A 49 -16.74 -5.08 3.00
C ASP A 49 -16.39 -4.09 4.12
N LEU A 50 -15.20 -3.49 4.01
CA LEU A 50 -14.67 -2.57 5.01
C LEU A 50 -15.20 -1.13 4.88
N LYS A 51 -16.09 -0.86 3.92
CA LYS A 51 -16.54 0.50 3.59
C LYS A 51 -17.15 1.26 4.76
N ASN A 52 -17.82 0.56 5.68
CA ASN A 52 -18.48 1.17 6.85
C ASN A 52 -17.60 1.19 8.11
N VAL A 53 -16.37 0.70 8.04
CA VAL A 53 -15.40 0.78 9.14
C VAL A 53 -14.65 2.12 9.01
N HIS A 54 -15.29 3.20 9.44
CA HIS A 54 -14.81 4.57 9.20
C HIS A 54 -13.47 4.88 9.87
N GLU A 55 -13.15 4.21 10.96
CA GLU A 55 -11.87 4.32 11.67
C GLU A 55 -10.65 3.90 10.84
N LEU A 56 -10.87 3.19 9.73
CA LEU A 56 -9.81 2.79 8.79
C LEU A 56 -9.46 3.87 7.76
N ALA A 57 -10.16 4.99 7.72
CA ALA A 57 -9.92 6.07 6.77
C ALA A 57 -9.41 7.32 7.47
N GLY A 58 -8.62 8.13 6.78
CA GLY A 58 -8.13 9.41 7.26
C GLY A 58 -6.65 9.61 6.98
N ILE A 59 -6.23 10.86 7.10
CA ILE A 59 -4.84 11.28 6.89
C ILE A 59 -4.51 12.30 7.98
N ALA A 60 -3.42 12.06 8.71
CA ALA A 60 -2.93 12.95 9.74
C ALA A 60 -1.40 13.04 9.73
N ARG A 61 -0.88 14.15 10.21
CA ARG A 61 0.51 14.25 10.61
C ARG A 61 0.59 14.05 12.14
N GLU A 62 1.37 13.07 12.56
CA GLU A 62 1.59 12.75 13.96
C GLU A 62 3.09 12.89 14.27
N GLY A 63 3.47 14.06 14.79
CA GLY A 63 4.88 14.41 15.00
C GLY A 63 5.66 14.40 13.68
N ASP A 64 6.67 13.54 13.61
CA ASP A 64 7.52 13.37 12.42
C ASP A 64 7.03 12.24 11.48
N ASN A 65 5.77 11.82 11.63
CA ASN A 65 5.18 10.81 10.78
C ASN A 65 3.96 11.36 10.03
N LEU A 66 3.80 10.91 8.78
CA LEU A 66 2.57 10.99 8.02
C LEU A 66 1.82 9.66 8.21
N VAL A 67 0.62 9.71 8.80
CA VAL A 67 -0.22 8.54 9.04
C VAL A 67 -1.38 8.54 8.07
N ILE A 68 -1.57 7.42 7.38
CA ILE A 68 -2.64 7.24 6.38
C ILE A 68 -3.43 5.99 6.73
N GLY A 69 -4.72 6.13 6.97
CA GLY A 69 -5.64 5.03 7.21
C GLY A 69 -5.76 4.10 6.01
N ALA A 70 -5.87 2.79 6.26
CA ALA A 70 -5.84 1.74 5.24
C ALA A 70 -6.92 1.89 4.17
N MET A 71 -8.10 2.40 4.52
CA MET A 71 -9.23 2.62 3.60
C MET A 71 -9.18 3.97 2.87
N THR A 72 -8.14 4.78 3.07
CA THR A 72 -7.96 6.04 2.34
C THR A 72 -7.69 5.74 0.87
N ARG A 73 -8.46 6.38 0.00
CA ARG A 73 -8.38 6.17 -1.45
C ARG A 73 -7.15 6.83 -2.05
N HIS A 74 -6.64 6.28 -3.14
CA HIS A 74 -5.49 6.85 -3.84
C HIS A 74 -5.73 8.31 -4.26
N ALA A 75 -6.96 8.64 -4.71
CA ALA A 75 -7.33 10.01 -5.08
C ALA A 75 -7.27 10.98 -3.89
N GLU A 76 -7.63 10.53 -2.70
CA GLU A 76 -7.55 11.32 -1.47
C GLU A 76 -6.09 11.54 -1.07
N VAL A 77 -5.26 10.50 -1.06
CA VAL A 77 -3.82 10.61 -0.79
C VAL A 77 -3.15 11.60 -1.75
N ALA A 78 -3.47 11.52 -3.05
CA ALA A 78 -2.88 12.38 -4.07
C ALA A 78 -3.21 13.87 -3.90
N ARG A 79 -4.43 14.18 -3.43
CA ARG A 79 -4.94 15.56 -3.37
C ARG A 79 -4.85 16.19 -1.97
N ASN A 80 -4.52 15.41 -0.96
CA ASN A 80 -4.54 15.88 0.42
C ASN A 80 -3.37 16.81 0.70
N ASN A 81 -3.67 18.01 1.22
CA ASN A 81 -2.67 19.03 1.51
C ASN A 81 -1.65 18.60 2.58
N VAL A 82 -2.05 17.76 3.55
CA VAL A 82 -1.14 17.24 4.58
C VAL A 82 -0.10 16.31 3.93
N VAL A 83 -0.52 15.45 2.99
CA VAL A 83 0.39 14.56 2.25
C VAL A 83 1.34 15.38 1.37
N GLN A 84 0.79 16.36 0.63
CA GLN A 84 1.58 17.22 -0.26
C GLN A 84 2.61 18.04 0.51
N ALA A 85 2.28 18.50 1.70
CA ALA A 85 3.20 19.25 2.55
C ALA A 85 4.26 18.35 3.23
N ALA A 86 3.85 17.16 3.70
CA ALA A 86 4.75 16.28 4.45
C ALA A 86 5.65 15.42 3.54
N ILE A 87 5.07 14.75 2.54
CA ILE A 87 5.80 13.86 1.62
C ILE A 87 5.23 14.00 0.20
N PRO A 88 5.57 15.06 -0.55
CA PRO A 88 5.06 15.30 -1.91
C PRO A 88 5.25 14.11 -2.85
N ALA A 89 6.31 13.33 -2.65
CA ALA A 89 6.59 12.12 -3.44
C ALA A 89 5.50 11.04 -3.29
N VAL A 90 4.88 10.90 -2.10
CA VAL A 90 3.75 9.97 -1.87
C VAL A 90 2.49 10.48 -2.56
N ALA A 91 2.21 11.79 -2.53
CA ALA A 91 1.09 12.36 -3.27
C ALA A 91 1.24 12.15 -4.78
N LYS A 92 2.45 12.41 -5.33
CA LYS A 92 2.78 12.17 -6.73
C LYS A 92 2.63 10.70 -7.12
N LEU A 93 3.14 9.79 -6.30
CA LEU A 93 3.00 8.35 -6.47
C LEU A 93 1.51 7.96 -6.56
N ALA A 94 0.72 8.36 -5.57
CA ALA A 94 -0.71 8.05 -5.52
C ALA A 94 -1.47 8.60 -6.74
N GLY A 95 -1.13 9.80 -7.21
CA GLY A 95 -1.68 10.41 -8.42
C GLY A 95 -1.35 9.67 -9.71
N GLY A 96 -0.26 8.87 -9.71
CA GLY A 96 0.19 8.06 -10.83
C GLY A 96 -0.39 6.63 -10.87
N ILE A 97 -1.18 6.21 -9.89
CA ILE A 97 -1.77 4.87 -9.83
C ILE A 97 -2.98 4.79 -10.78
N GLY A 98 -2.94 3.83 -11.72
CA GLY A 98 -4.06 3.51 -12.59
C GLY A 98 -4.67 4.72 -13.30
N ASP A 99 -5.97 4.64 -13.57
CA ASP A 99 -6.81 5.71 -14.08
C ASP A 99 -7.63 6.39 -12.94
N PRO A 100 -8.43 7.42 -13.23
CA PRO A 100 -9.26 8.08 -12.22
C PRO A 100 -10.28 7.15 -11.54
N HIS A 101 -10.82 6.13 -12.22
CA HIS A 101 -11.76 5.17 -11.63
C HIS A 101 -11.06 4.32 -10.59
N VAL A 102 -9.86 3.80 -10.94
CA VAL A 102 -9.02 3.05 -10.01
C VAL A 102 -8.67 3.90 -8.78
N ARG A 103 -8.23 5.14 -8.97
CA ARG A 103 -7.84 6.01 -7.85
C ARG A 103 -8.98 6.40 -6.92
N ASN A 104 -10.20 6.51 -7.44
CA ASN A 104 -11.37 6.85 -6.64
C ASN A 104 -11.97 5.65 -5.87
N MET A 105 -11.53 4.44 -6.13
CA MET A 105 -11.98 3.22 -5.46
C MET A 105 -10.85 2.53 -4.68
N GLY A 106 -9.70 2.34 -5.31
CA GLY A 106 -8.55 1.66 -4.71
C GLY A 106 -8.00 2.41 -3.51
N THR A 107 -7.51 1.66 -2.52
CA THR A 107 -7.06 2.16 -1.22
C THR A 107 -5.60 1.78 -0.96
N ILE A 108 -4.91 2.56 -0.11
CA ILE A 108 -3.52 2.27 0.24
C ILE A 108 -3.38 0.91 0.93
N GLY A 109 -4.26 0.58 1.88
CA GLY A 109 -4.24 -0.71 2.58
C GLY A 109 -4.50 -1.88 1.64
N GLY A 110 -5.46 -1.74 0.71
CA GLY A 110 -5.72 -2.75 -0.31
C GLY A 110 -4.53 -3.00 -1.24
N SER A 111 -3.83 -1.93 -1.64
CA SER A 111 -2.62 -2.05 -2.46
C SER A 111 -1.49 -2.78 -1.73
N LEU A 112 -1.24 -2.43 -0.45
CA LEU A 112 -0.19 -3.06 0.35
C LEU A 112 -0.53 -4.53 0.69
N ALA A 113 -1.78 -4.82 1.07
CA ALA A 113 -2.21 -6.18 1.39
C ALA A 113 -2.20 -7.12 0.18
N ASN A 114 -2.49 -6.58 -1.03
CA ASN A 114 -2.41 -7.38 -2.27
C ASN A 114 -0.97 -7.65 -2.71
N ASN A 115 -0.04 -6.79 -2.36
CA ASN A 115 1.39 -6.89 -2.68
C ASN A 115 1.66 -7.32 -4.13
N ASP A 116 0.99 -6.67 -5.09
CA ASP A 116 1.30 -6.86 -6.50
C ASP A 116 2.74 -6.40 -6.77
N PRO A 117 3.58 -7.21 -7.46
CA PRO A 117 4.98 -6.85 -7.73
C PRO A 117 5.15 -5.55 -8.50
N ALA A 118 4.13 -5.09 -9.21
CA ALA A 118 4.12 -3.83 -9.96
C ALA A 118 3.36 -2.70 -9.24
N ALA A 119 2.92 -2.91 -7.99
CA ALA A 119 2.26 -1.87 -7.21
C ALA A 119 3.25 -0.78 -6.77
N ASP A 120 2.79 0.46 -6.74
CA ASP A 120 3.62 1.63 -6.46
C ASP A 120 3.94 1.80 -4.95
N TYR A 121 2.93 1.66 -4.06
CA TYR A 121 3.10 1.91 -2.62
C TYR A 121 4.13 1.06 -1.89
N PRO A 122 4.36 -0.22 -2.25
CA PRO A 122 5.41 -1.00 -1.59
C PRO A 122 6.79 -0.35 -1.68
N ALA A 123 7.14 0.28 -2.81
CA ALA A 123 8.40 1.00 -2.95
C ALA A 123 8.49 2.21 -2.00
N ALA A 124 7.40 2.98 -1.85
CA ALA A 124 7.36 4.08 -0.88
C ALA A 124 7.49 3.55 0.56
N ALA A 125 6.80 2.46 0.89
CA ALA A 125 6.85 1.87 2.23
C ALA A 125 8.26 1.42 2.61
N LEU A 126 8.97 0.74 1.71
CA LEU A 126 10.35 0.30 1.95
C LEU A 126 11.34 1.48 2.03
N ALA A 127 11.30 2.39 1.06
CA ALA A 127 12.26 3.49 1.01
C ALA A 127 12.10 4.47 2.18
N LEU A 128 10.87 4.74 2.60
CA LEU A 128 10.60 5.61 3.75
C LEU A 128 10.78 4.90 5.10
N GLY A 129 10.91 3.57 5.12
CA GLY A 129 10.94 2.79 6.36
C GLY A 129 9.63 2.86 7.11
N ALA A 130 8.53 2.74 6.38
CA ALA A 130 7.20 2.81 6.96
C ALA A 130 6.93 1.69 7.95
N THR A 131 5.98 1.94 8.86
CA THR A 131 5.39 0.93 9.73
C THR A 131 3.96 0.64 9.27
N ILE A 132 3.68 -0.61 8.95
CA ILE A 132 2.33 -1.10 8.68
C ILE A 132 1.69 -1.43 10.04
N VAL A 133 0.62 -0.73 10.37
CA VAL A 133 -0.12 -0.96 11.62
C VAL A 133 -1.33 -1.80 11.32
N THR A 134 -1.50 -2.87 12.07
CA THR A 134 -2.65 -3.77 11.95
C THR A 134 -3.52 -3.71 13.21
N ASN A 135 -4.63 -4.41 13.20
CA ASN A 135 -5.46 -4.60 14.39
C ASN A 135 -4.79 -5.45 15.48
N LYS A 136 -3.64 -6.10 15.17
CA LYS A 136 -2.93 -6.98 16.12
C LYS A 136 -1.55 -6.43 16.51
N ARG A 137 -0.81 -5.81 15.57
CA ARG A 137 0.61 -5.47 15.75
C ARG A 137 1.09 -4.36 14.81
N ARG A 138 2.34 -3.97 15.00
CA ARG A 138 3.06 -3.03 14.14
C ARG A 138 4.17 -3.79 13.41
N ILE A 139 4.21 -3.72 12.09
CA ILE A 139 5.13 -4.47 11.26
C ILE A 139 5.98 -3.47 10.47
N PRO A 140 7.31 -3.45 10.60
CA PRO A 140 8.17 -2.67 9.71
C PRO A 140 7.96 -3.08 8.25
N ALA A 141 7.96 -2.13 7.32
CA ALA A 141 7.71 -2.44 5.91
C ALA A 141 8.71 -3.46 5.33
N GLN A 142 9.95 -3.49 5.82
CA GLN A 142 10.96 -4.47 5.40
C GLN A 142 10.59 -5.92 5.75
N ASP A 143 9.77 -6.13 6.78
CA ASP A 143 9.35 -7.44 7.26
C ASP A 143 7.92 -7.78 6.80
N PHE A 144 7.27 -6.83 6.09
CA PHE A 144 5.87 -6.97 5.69
C PHE A 144 5.69 -7.69 4.35
N PHE A 145 6.54 -7.43 3.37
CA PHE A 145 6.47 -8.00 2.01
C PHE A 145 7.29 -9.30 1.98
N THR A 146 6.62 -10.45 1.99
CA THR A 146 7.27 -11.77 2.15
C THR A 146 7.47 -12.53 0.85
N GLY A 147 6.79 -12.13 -0.23
CA GLY A 147 6.89 -12.76 -1.55
C GLY A 147 5.93 -12.15 -2.56
N LEU A 148 5.80 -12.75 -3.73
CA LEU A 148 4.85 -12.30 -4.77
C LEU A 148 3.41 -12.52 -4.29
N PHE A 149 2.64 -11.44 -4.19
CA PHE A 149 1.27 -11.46 -3.66
C PHE A 149 1.16 -12.02 -2.22
N GLU A 150 2.29 -12.01 -1.49
CA GLU A 150 2.37 -12.51 -0.12
C GLU A 150 2.84 -11.41 0.83
N THR A 151 2.24 -11.39 2.01
CA THR A 151 2.56 -10.46 3.09
C THR A 151 2.58 -11.19 4.43
N ALA A 152 3.14 -10.55 5.46
CA ALA A 152 3.18 -11.06 6.82
C ALA A 152 1.81 -11.03 7.55
N LEU A 153 0.71 -10.68 6.86
CA LEU A 153 -0.63 -10.67 7.46
C LEU A 153 -1.09 -12.08 7.81
N GLU A 154 -1.64 -12.23 9.01
CA GLU A 154 -2.21 -13.47 9.52
C GLU A 154 -3.74 -13.54 9.26
N PRO A 155 -4.37 -14.72 9.38
CA PRO A 155 -5.83 -14.83 9.34
C PRO A 155 -6.51 -13.88 10.34
N GLY A 156 -7.52 -13.13 9.88
CA GLY A 156 -8.20 -12.12 10.68
C GLY A 156 -7.38 -10.87 10.99
N GLU A 157 -6.20 -10.71 10.38
CA GLU A 157 -5.37 -9.52 10.52
C GLU A 157 -5.68 -8.50 9.41
N LEU A 158 -5.98 -7.26 9.81
CA LEU A 158 -6.35 -6.15 8.93
C LEU A 158 -5.35 -5.01 9.10
N ILE A 159 -4.86 -4.45 7.99
CA ILE A 159 -4.14 -3.18 8.03
C ILE A 159 -5.12 -2.10 8.48
N THR A 160 -4.77 -1.37 9.52
CA THR A 160 -5.55 -0.22 10.01
C THR A 160 -5.02 1.10 9.46
N GLN A 161 -3.71 1.25 9.41
CA GLN A 161 -3.04 2.44 8.90
C GLN A 161 -1.59 2.15 8.50
N VAL A 162 -0.99 3.09 7.79
CA VAL A 162 0.43 3.11 7.44
C VAL A 162 1.04 4.38 7.99
N SER A 163 2.11 4.25 8.75
CA SER A 163 2.88 5.35 9.32
C SER A 163 4.18 5.52 8.54
N PHE A 164 4.34 6.64 7.86
CA PHE A 164 5.52 6.99 7.09
C PHE A 164 6.35 8.03 7.83
N PRO A 165 7.60 7.73 8.23
CA PRO A 165 8.52 8.78 8.67
C PRO A 165 8.69 9.84 7.58
N ILE A 166 8.60 11.13 7.98
CA ILE A 166 8.75 12.24 7.04
C ILE A 166 10.24 12.38 6.67
N PRO A 167 10.61 12.20 5.39
CA PRO A 167 12.01 12.26 4.97
C PRO A 167 12.51 13.70 4.85
N GLN A 168 13.83 13.89 4.84
CA GLN A 168 14.44 15.16 4.48
C GLN A 168 14.19 15.51 3.00
N LYS A 169 14.28 14.50 2.12
CA LYS A 169 13.96 14.59 0.69
C LYS A 169 13.45 13.25 0.21
N ALA A 170 12.50 13.26 -0.74
CA ALA A 170 12.08 12.05 -1.42
C ALA A 170 11.61 12.36 -2.85
N ALA A 171 11.75 11.36 -3.72
CA ALA A 171 11.24 11.41 -5.08
C ALA A 171 10.75 10.03 -5.52
N TYR A 172 9.76 10.03 -6.39
CA TYR A 172 9.26 8.84 -7.08
C TYR A 172 9.23 9.06 -8.59
N MET A 173 9.79 8.11 -9.32
CA MET A 173 9.75 8.05 -10.78
C MET A 173 9.25 6.67 -11.20
N LYS A 174 8.40 6.65 -12.21
CA LYS A 174 7.82 5.43 -12.76
C LYS A 174 7.86 5.44 -14.28
N PHE A 175 8.32 4.33 -14.84
CA PHE A 175 8.09 3.99 -16.23
C PHE A 175 6.82 3.12 -16.28
N ALA A 176 5.72 3.75 -16.66
CA ALA A 176 4.40 3.13 -16.62
C ALA A 176 4.13 2.28 -17.88
N ASN A 177 3.46 1.13 -17.68
CA ASN A 177 2.87 0.41 -18.78
C ASN A 177 1.81 1.30 -19.47
N PRO A 178 1.87 1.46 -20.81
CA PRO A 178 0.96 2.36 -21.54
C PRO A 178 -0.53 2.02 -21.38
N ALA A 179 -0.85 0.73 -21.25
CA ALA A 179 -2.23 0.25 -21.16
C ALA A 179 -2.76 0.26 -19.72
N SER A 180 -2.07 -0.42 -18.81
CA SER A 180 -2.54 -0.63 -17.44
C SER A 180 -2.13 0.46 -16.46
N ARG A 181 -1.10 1.23 -16.79
CA ARG A 181 -0.40 2.19 -15.92
C ARG A 181 0.29 1.59 -14.71
N TYR A 182 0.38 0.28 -14.61
CA TYR A 182 1.26 -0.38 -13.64
C TYR A 182 2.72 -0.03 -13.92
N ALA A 183 3.56 -0.09 -12.89
CA ALA A 183 4.98 0.14 -13.07
C ALA A 183 5.61 -1.03 -13.85
N LEU A 184 6.15 -0.76 -15.05
CA LEU A 184 7.17 -1.63 -15.64
C LEU A 184 8.42 -1.58 -14.77
N VAL A 185 8.78 -0.39 -14.32
CA VAL A 185 9.71 -0.14 -13.24
C VAL A 185 9.32 1.16 -12.53
N GLY A 186 9.34 1.15 -11.21
CA GLY A 186 9.16 2.33 -10.37
C GLY A 186 10.27 2.40 -9.34
N VAL A 187 10.83 3.60 -9.12
CA VAL A 187 11.91 3.81 -8.17
C VAL A 187 11.52 4.91 -7.19
N PHE A 188 11.54 4.58 -5.91
CA PHE A 188 11.37 5.54 -4.82
C PHE A 188 12.71 5.75 -4.11
N VAL A 189 13.15 7.00 -4.03
CA VAL A 189 14.36 7.40 -3.32
C VAL A 189 13.97 8.28 -2.14
N ALA A 190 14.51 8.01 -0.96
CA ALA A 190 14.28 8.80 0.24
C ALA A 190 15.57 9.04 1.00
N LYS A 191 15.83 10.32 1.35
CA LYS A 191 16.87 10.70 2.31
C LYS A 191 16.22 10.83 3.69
N ILE A 192 16.51 9.89 4.54
CA ILE A 192 16.03 9.81 5.92
C ILE A 192 17.17 10.06 6.91
N ALA A 193 16.89 10.11 8.23
CA ALA A 193 17.90 10.34 9.26
C ALA A 193 19.04 9.30 9.23
N GLY A 194 18.75 8.04 8.85
CA GLY A 194 19.72 6.95 8.77
C GLY A 194 20.45 6.82 7.42
N GLY A 195 20.29 7.78 6.49
CA GLY A 195 20.92 7.75 5.16
C GLY A 195 19.92 7.75 4.01
N VAL A 196 20.38 7.35 2.82
CA VAL A 196 19.55 7.26 1.61
C VAL A 196 19.04 5.84 1.45
N ARG A 197 17.76 5.70 1.15
CA ARG A 197 17.14 4.44 0.76
C ARG A 197 16.59 4.52 -0.65
N VAL A 198 16.74 3.42 -1.38
CA VAL A 198 16.26 3.26 -2.75
C VAL A 198 15.45 1.96 -2.84
N ALA A 199 14.17 2.07 -3.15
CA ALA A 199 13.32 0.90 -3.34
C ALA A 199 12.78 0.86 -4.77
N VAL A 200 12.74 -0.34 -5.34
CA VAL A 200 12.34 -0.60 -6.73
C VAL A 200 11.14 -1.52 -6.75
N THR A 201 10.14 -1.16 -7.56
CA THR A 201 8.96 -1.98 -7.85
C THR A 201 8.87 -2.27 -9.35
N GLY A 202 8.17 -3.33 -9.73
CA GLY A 202 7.95 -3.73 -11.13
C GLY A 202 9.06 -4.59 -11.74
N ALA A 203 10.29 -4.50 -11.23
CA ALA A 203 11.48 -5.14 -11.84
C ALA A 203 12.10 -6.24 -10.98
N GLY A 204 11.54 -6.55 -9.82
CA GLY A 204 12.05 -7.58 -8.93
C GLY A 204 11.44 -8.96 -9.18
N SER A 205 12.24 -10.03 -9.11
CA SER A 205 11.75 -11.42 -9.24
C SER A 205 10.83 -11.84 -8.10
N ASN A 206 10.98 -11.23 -6.91
CA ASN A 206 10.19 -11.51 -5.70
C ASN A 206 9.34 -10.33 -5.24
N GLY A 207 9.02 -9.39 -6.15
CA GLY A 207 8.27 -8.18 -5.83
C GLY A 207 9.18 -6.98 -5.55
N VAL A 208 8.74 -6.09 -4.67
CA VAL A 208 9.48 -4.88 -4.29
C VAL A 208 10.76 -5.22 -3.52
N PHE A 209 11.83 -4.46 -3.76
CA PHE A 209 13.12 -4.67 -3.09
C PHE A 209 13.88 -3.37 -2.87
N ARG A 210 14.84 -3.37 -1.95
CA ARG A 210 15.79 -2.27 -1.76
C ARG A 210 17.01 -2.48 -2.67
N ALA A 211 17.40 -1.43 -3.37
CA ALA A 211 18.54 -1.44 -4.29
C ALA A 211 19.82 -0.98 -3.54
N GLU A 212 20.38 -1.85 -2.72
CA GLU A 212 21.47 -1.54 -1.78
C GLU A 212 22.72 -0.95 -2.45
N ALA A 213 23.06 -1.39 -3.66
CA ALA A 213 24.19 -0.82 -4.40
C ALA A 213 23.98 0.66 -4.73
N PHE A 214 22.74 1.05 -5.10
CA PHE A 214 22.40 2.47 -5.32
C PHE A 214 22.38 3.25 -4.00
N GLU A 215 21.88 2.64 -2.92
CA GLU A 215 21.92 3.24 -1.59
C GLU A 215 23.35 3.54 -1.14
N ALA A 216 24.26 2.60 -1.32
CA ALA A 216 25.69 2.77 -0.99
C ALA A 216 26.30 3.92 -1.78
N ALA A 217 26.07 3.97 -3.10
CA ALA A 217 26.58 5.03 -3.95
C ALA A 217 26.04 6.41 -3.56
N LEU A 218 24.73 6.53 -3.30
CA LEU A 218 24.10 7.78 -2.90
C LEU A 218 24.46 8.21 -1.47
N ASN A 219 24.75 7.28 -0.57
CA ASN A 219 25.25 7.59 0.76
C ASN A 219 26.71 8.11 0.72
N ALA A 220 27.52 7.63 -0.23
CA ALA A 220 28.87 8.14 -0.43
C ALA A 220 28.84 9.54 -1.06
N ASN A 221 27.98 9.79 -2.03
CA ASN A 221 27.83 11.09 -2.68
C ASN A 221 26.39 11.32 -3.13
N PHE A 222 25.65 12.17 -2.40
CA PHE A 222 24.27 12.56 -2.74
C PHE A 222 24.30 13.84 -3.60
N SER A 223 24.74 13.69 -4.84
CA SER A 223 24.70 14.75 -5.87
C SER A 223 23.99 14.26 -7.14
N PRO A 224 23.46 15.19 -7.94
CA PRO A 224 22.92 14.86 -9.27
C PRO A 224 23.95 14.21 -10.16
#